data_a7be75c544cd5ac6740876aad013ad44
#
_entry.id   a7be75c544cd5ac6740876aad013ad44
#
_cell.length_a   1.000
_cell.length_b   1.000
_cell.length_c   1.000
_cell.angle_alpha   90.00
_cell.angle_beta   90.00
_cell.angle_gamma   90.00
#
_symmetry.space_group_name_H-M   'P 1'
#
loop_
_entity.id
_entity.type
_entity.pdbx_description
1 polymer ?
#
loop_
_entity_poly.entity_id
_entity_poly.type
_entity_poly.pdbx_seq_one_letter_code
_entity_poly.pdbx_strand_id
1 'polypeptide(L)'
;MILSAFSLEGKVAVVTGCDTGLGQGMALGLAQAGCDIVGINIVEPTETIEQVTALGRRFLSLTADLRKIDGIPALLDRAVAEFGHIDILVNNAGLIRREDALEFSEKDWDDVMNLNIKSVFFMSQAAAKHFIAQGN
;
A
#
# COMPACT_ATOMS: atom_id res chain seq x y z
N MET A 1 19.46 -21.91 -7.46
CA MET A 1 18.79 -22.43 -6.24
C MET A 1 17.32 -22.02 -6.28
N ILE A 2 16.45 -22.87 -5.79
CA ILE A 2 14.99 -22.62 -5.86
C ILE A 2 14.60 -21.29 -5.21
N LEU A 3 15.23 -20.91 -4.11
CA LEU A 3 14.89 -19.69 -3.41
C LEU A 3 15.19 -18.42 -4.21
N SER A 4 16.17 -18.45 -5.09
CA SER A 4 16.48 -17.29 -5.94
C SER A 4 15.38 -16.99 -6.95
N ALA A 5 14.55 -17.98 -7.30
CA ALA A 5 13.40 -17.79 -8.17
C ALA A 5 12.30 -16.93 -7.51
N PHE A 6 12.32 -16.81 -6.20
CA PHE A 6 11.37 -16.00 -5.43
C PHE A 6 11.97 -14.65 -5.03
N SER A 7 13.16 -14.31 -5.46
CA SER A 7 13.78 -13.03 -5.16
C SER A 7 13.01 -11.88 -5.80
N LEU A 8 12.79 -10.83 -5.01
CA LEU A 8 12.17 -9.58 -5.46
C LEU A 8 13.18 -8.43 -5.47
N GLU A 9 14.46 -8.78 -5.53
CA GLU A 9 15.54 -7.79 -5.58
C GLU A 9 15.32 -6.80 -6.72
N GLY A 10 15.41 -5.51 -6.42
CA GLY A 10 15.18 -4.45 -7.39
C GLY A 10 13.73 -4.09 -7.64
N LYS A 11 12.78 -4.78 -7.00
CA LYS A 11 11.36 -4.46 -7.12
C LYS A 11 10.95 -3.41 -6.08
N VAL A 12 9.87 -2.70 -6.40
CA VAL A 12 9.27 -1.69 -5.50
C VAL A 12 7.83 -2.09 -5.22
N ALA A 13 7.49 -2.24 -3.95
CA ALA A 13 6.15 -2.62 -3.51
C ALA A 13 5.46 -1.45 -2.82
N VAL A 14 4.26 -1.13 -3.25
CA VAL A 14 3.36 -0.17 -2.60
C VAL A 14 2.42 -0.96 -1.70
N VAL A 15 2.45 -0.68 -0.40
CA VAL A 15 1.62 -1.36 0.59
C VAL A 15 0.77 -0.34 1.32
N THR A 16 -0.54 -0.47 1.26
CA THR A 16 -1.45 0.41 2.00
C THR A 16 -1.74 -0.20 3.38
N GLY A 17 -1.79 0.65 4.41
CA GLY A 17 -2.09 0.19 5.77
C GLY A 17 -1.00 -0.71 6.34
N CYS A 18 0.27 -0.34 6.19
CA CYS A 18 1.40 -1.16 6.62
C CYS A 18 1.97 -0.77 7.99
N ASP A 19 1.26 0.04 8.77
CA ASP A 19 1.73 0.53 10.07
C ASP A 19 1.68 -0.53 11.16
N THR A 20 0.73 -1.45 11.11
CA THR A 20 0.57 -2.53 12.08
C THR A 20 0.01 -3.80 11.42
N GLY A 21 -0.05 -4.89 12.18
CA GLY A 21 -0.77 -6.09 11.83
C GLY A 21 -0.32 -6.77 10.54
N LEU A 22 -1.30 -7.20 9.74
CA LEU A 22 -1.04 -7.93 8.50
C LEU A 22 -0.29 -7.08 7.48
N GLY A 23 -0.63 -5.81 7.35
CA GLY A 23 0.04 -4.91 6.41
C GLY A 23 1.51 -4.73 6.75
N GLN A 24 1.85 -4.58 8.04
CA GLN A 24 3.23 -4.54 8.49
C GLN A 24 3.96 -5.84 8.16
N GLY A 25 3.33 -6.99 8.44
CA GLY A 25 3.91 -8.29 8.13
C GLY A 25 4.18 -8.47 6.64
N MET A 26 3.25 -8.02 5.78
CA MET A 26 3.43 -8.09 4.34
C MET A 26 4.56 -7.19 3.86
N ALA A 27 4.66 -5.96 4.38
CA ALA A 27 5.74 -5.03 4.04
C ALA A 27 7.10 -5.63 4.42
N LEU A 28 7.20 -6.21 5.62
CA LEU A 28 8.44 -6.85 6.06
C LEU A 28 8.81 -8.06 5.21
N GLY A 29 7.83 -8.90 4.87
CA GLY A 29 8.08 -10.05 4.01
C GLY A 29 8.57 -9.66 2.62
N LEU A 30 7.98 -8.63 2.03
CA LEU A 30 8.41 -8.11 0.74
C LEU A 30 9.82 -7.49 0.82
N ALA A 31 10.12 -6.77 1.91
CA ALA A 31 11.44 -6.20 2.12
C ALA A 31 12.50 -7.29 2.30
N GLN A 32 12.18 -8.36 3.03
CA GLN A 32 13.07 -9.51 3.19
C GLN A 32 13.34 -10.22 1.85
N ALA A 33 12.37 -10.19 0.94
CA ALA A 33 12.53 -10.77 -0.40
C ALA A 33 13.31 -9.86 -1.35
N GLY A 34 13.60 -8.61 -0.95
CA GLY A 34 14.43 -7.69 -1.73
C GLY A 34 13.74 -6.41 -2.20
N CYS A 35 12.47 -6.21 -1.88
CA CYS A 35 11.75 -5.00 -2.30
C CYS A 35 12.15 -3.77 -1.51
N ASP A 36 12.19 -2.62 -2.18
CA ASP A 36 11.99 -1.34 -1.51
C ASP A 36 10.49 -1.13 -1.32
N ILE A 37 10.11 -0.36 -0.29
CA ILE A 37 8.73 -0.24 0.15
C ILE A 37 8.23 1.20 0.05
N VAL A 38 7.04 1.36 -0.49
CA VAL A 38 6.25 2.60 -0.39
C VAL A 38 5.07 2.29 0.53
N GLY A 39 5.01 2.93 1.67
CA GLY A 39 3.90 2.75 2.61
C GLY A 39 2.92 3.92 2.52
N ILE A 40 1.65 3.63 2.39
CA ILE A 40 0.58 4.64 2.38
C ILE A 40 -0.31 4.39 3.59
N ASN A 41 -0.30 5.32 4.54
CA ASN A 41 -0.97 5.19 5.84
C ASN A 41 -1.58 6.52 6.26
N ILE A 42 -2.56 6.46 7.17
CA ILE A 42 -3.10 7.67 7.82
C ILE A 42 -2.08 8.23 8.79
N VAL A 43 -1.33 7.34 9.47
CA VAL A 43 -0.32 7.73 10.47
C VAL A 43 1.06 7.32 9.97
N GLU A 44 2.11 7.93 10.56
CA GLU A 44 3.49 7.57 10.24
C GLU A 44 3.79 6.16 10.75
N PRO A 45 4.18 5.21 9.89
CA PRO A 45 4.44 3.82 10.31
C PRO A 45 5.85 3.64 10.86
N THR A 46 6.17 4.33 11.95
CA THR A 46 7.53 4.45 12.48
C THR A 46 8.21 3.09 12.72
N GLU A 47 7.51 2.16 13.35
CA GLU A 47 8.06 0.82 13.63
C GLU A 47 8.35 0.06 12.33
N THR A 48 7.45 0.12 11.36
CA THR A 48 7.62 -0.55 10.07
C THR A 48 8.81 0.04 9.32
N ILE A 49 8.95 1.37 9.32
CA ILE A 49 10.10 2.04 8.70
C ILE A 49 11.41 1.57 9.31
N GLU A 50 11.48 1.50 10.63
CA GLU A 50 12.67 1.05 11.33
C GLU A 50 13.03 -0.39 10.95
N GLN A 51 12.05 -1.27 10.92
CA GLN A 51 12.26 -2.68 10.59
C GLN A 51 12.67 -2.88 9.13
N VAL A 52 12.05 -2.17 8.19
CA VAL A 52 12.40 -2.25 6.77
C VAL A 52 13.81 -1.70 6.52
N THR A 53 14.13 -0.54 7.09
CA THR A 53 15.44 0.06 6.90
C THR A 53 16.55 -0.75 7.56
N ALA A 54 16.27 -1.43 8.67
CA ALA A 54 17.21 -2.35 9.31
C ALA A 54 17.57 -3.52 8.39
N LEU A 55 16.71 -3.88 7.44
CA LEU A 55 16.99 -4.91 6.43
C LEU A 55 17.80 -4.39 5.24
N GLY A 56 18.17 -3.12 5.25
CA GLY A 56 18.89 -2.50 4.13
C GLY A 56 18.01 -2.06 2.97
N ARG A 57 16.68 -2.05 3.15
CA ARG A 57 15.75 -1.61 2.12
C ARG A 57 15.34 -0.15 2.33
N ARG A 58 14.95 0.52 1.25
CA ARG A 58 14.48 1.91 1.30
C ARG A 58 12.99 1.92 1.58
N PHE A 59 12.53 2.93 2.32
CA PHE A 59 11.12 3.13 2.64
C PHE A 59 10.71 4.56 2.31
N LEU A 60 9.69 4.72 1.47
CA LEU A 60 9.03 6.00 1.24
C LEU A 60 7.70 6.00 1.98
N SER A 61 7.53 6.91 2.93
CA SER A 61 6.29 7.05 3.69
C SER A 61 5.42 8.15 3.07
N LEU A 62 4.21 7.78 2.67
CA LEU A 62 3.21 8.71 2.17
C LEU A 62 2.00 8.67 3.10
N THR A 63 1.56 9.85 3.54
CA THR A 63 0.40 9.98 4.42
C THR A 63 -0.83 10.36 3.61
N ALA A 64 -1.88 9.57 3.70
CA ALA A 64 -3.13 9.84 2.99
C ALA A 64 -4.28 9.09 3.63
N ASP A 65 -5.48 9.70 3.54
CA ASP A 65 -6.73 9.06 3.90
C ASP A 65 -7.36 8.50 2.61
N LEU A 66 -7.25 7.19 2.42
CA LEU A 66 -7.72 6.52 1.19
C LEU A 66 -9.24 6.40 1.10
N ARG A 67 -9.99 6.85 2.12
CA ARG A 67 -11.44 7.04 1.97
C ARG A 67 -11.75 8.12 0.94
N LYS A 68 -10.78 8.95 0.61
CA LYS A 68 -10.85 9.98 -0.44
C LYS A 68 -9.92 9.59 -1.57
N ILE A 69 -10.45 9.51 -2.78
CA ILE A 69 -9.68 9.02 -3.94
C ILE A 69 -8.95 10.13 -4.71
N ASP A 70 -9.20 11.39 -4.38
CA ASP A 70 -8.72 12.55 -5.18
C ASP A 70 -7.20 12.58 -5.33
N GLY A 71 -6.48 12.21 -4.27
CA GLY A 71 -5.03 12.26 -4.25
C GLY A 71 -4.33 10.98 -4.73
N ILE A 72 -5.07 9.93 -5.09
CA ILE A 72 -4.47 8.62 -5.41
C ILE A 72 -3.49 8.69 -6.59
N PRO A 73 -3.82 9.31 -7.73
CA PRO A 73 -2.84 9.39 -8.82
C PRO A 73 -1.53 10.06 -8.39
N ALA A 74 -1.61 11.15 -7.62
CA ALA A 74 -0.43 11.85 -7.15
C ALA A 74 0.43 11.01 -6.19
N LEU A 75 -0.18 10.15 -5.38
CA LEU A 75 0.56 9.23 -4.50
C LEU A 75 1.40 8.27 -5.32
N LEU A 76 0.85 7.67 -6.36
CA LEU A 76 1.58 6.73 -7.21
C LEU A 76 2.63 7.44 -8.05
N ASP A 77 2.34 8.65 -8.53
CA ASP A 77 3.32 9.46 -9.23
C ASP A 77 4.51 9.80 -8.31
N ARG A 78 4.25 10.09 -7.04
CA ARG A 78 5.31 10.36 -6.05
C ARG A 78 6.17 9.13 -5.82
N ALA A 79 5.58 7.94 -5.75
CA ALA A 79 6.32 6.70 -5.60
C ALA A 79 7.23 6.43 -6.80
N VAL A 80 6.70 6.62 -8.01
CA VAL A 80 7.50 6.46 -9.24
C VAL A 80 8.60 7.52 -9.34
N ALA A 81 8.34 8.75 -8.92
CA ALA A 81 9.36 9.80 -8.90
C ALA A 81 10.53 9.43 -7.97
N GLU A 82 10.27 8.78 -6.84
CA GLU A 82 11.29 8.38 -5.89
C GLU A 82 12.12 7.19 -6.36
N PHE A 83 11.48 6.16 -6.91
CA PHE A 83 12.14 4.90 -7.21
C PHE A 83 12.32 4.62 -8.71
N GLY A 84 11.68 5.39 -9.56
CA GLY A 84 11.73 5.20 -11.01
C GLY A 84 10.68 4.24 -11.56
N HIS A 85 10.14 3.38 -10.74
CA HIS A 85 9.11 2.39 -11.10
C HIS A 85 8.38 1.90 -9.86
N ILE A 86 7.26 1.23 -10.08
CA ILE A 86 6.58 0.42 -9.06
C ILE A 86 6.22 -0.92 -9.70
N ASP A 87 6.28 -2.00 -8.94
CA ASP A 87 6.11 -3.36 -9.48
C ASP A 87 4.99 -4.13 -8.81
N ILE A 88 4.67 -3.82 -7.56
CA ILE A 88 3.71 -4.55 -6.75
C ILE A 88 2.82 -3.56 -6.03
N LEU A 89 1.52 -3.82 -6.03
CA LEU A 89 0.55 -3.09 -5.20
C LEU A 89 -0.13 -4.07 -4.27
N VAL A 90 -0.08 -3.79 -2.97
CA VAL A 90 -0.81 -4.54 -1.94
C VAL A 90 -1.89 -3.64 -1.37
N ASN A 91 -3.12 -3.89 -1.74
CA ASN A 91 -4.31 -3.20 -1.22
C ASN A 91 -4.71 -3.84 0.11
N ASN A 92 -4.06 -3.43 1.19
CA ASN A 92 -4.33 -3.97 2.53
C ASN A 92 -5.16 -3.02 3.41
N ALA A 93 -5.08 -1.72 3.20
CA ALA A 93 -5.83 -0.76 4.00
C ALA A 93 -7.33 -1.10 3.98
N GLY A 94 -7.91 -1.16 5.16
CA GLY A 94 -9.32 -1.48 5.31
C GLY A 94 -9.79 -1.10 6.71
N LEU A 95 -11.10 -1.06 6.89
CA LEU A 95 -11.70 -0.83 8.19
C LEU A 95 -12.99 -1.62 8.33
N ILE A 96 -13.40 -1.79 9.56
CA ILE A 96 -14.64 -2.45 9.93
C ILE A 96 -15.48 -1.48 10.77
N ARG A 97 -16.77 -1.49 10.52
CA ARG A 97 -17.78 -0.83 11.38
C ARG A 97 -18.84 -1.87 11.69
N ARG A 98 -19.16 -2.04 12.97
CA ARG A 98 -20.13 -3.05 13.41
C ARG A 98 -21.28 -2.37 14.11
N GLU A 99 -22.48 -2.66 13.64
CA GLU A 99 -23.72 -2.16 14.22
C GLU A 99 -24.87 -3.04 13.71
N ASP A 100 -25.95 -3.08 14.45
CA ASP A 100 -27.18 -3.74 14.00
C ASP A 100 -27.64 -3.10 12.69
N ALA A 101 -28.14 -3.92 11.77
CA ALA A 101 -28.55 -3.46 10.46
C ALA A 101 -29.56 -2.30 10.51
N LEU A 102 -30.46 -2.33 11.50
CA LEU A 102 -31.49 -1.30 11.66
C LEU A 102 -30.94 0.04 12.15
N GLU A 103 -29.74 0.02 12.75
CA GLU A 103 -29.10 1.21 13.31
C GLU A 103 -27.87 1.65 12.51
N PHE A 104 -27.52 0.94 11.44
CA PHE A 104 -26.30 1.20 10.68
C PHE A 104 -26.41 2.56 9.98
N SER A 105 -25.43 3.44 10.21
CA SER A 105 -25.42 4.78 9.65
C SER A 105 -24.89 4.82 8.22
N GLU A 106 -25.35 5.80 7.44
CA GLU A 106 -24.82 6.07 6.11
C GLU A 106 -23.33 6.43 6.18
N LYS A 107 -22.93 7.19 7.20
CA LYS A 107 -21.52 7.55 7.37
C LYS A 107 -20.64 6.31 7.53
N ASP A 108 -21.04 5.35 8.36
CA ASP A 108 -20.28 4.12 8.54
C ASP A 108 -20.27 3.29 7.27
N TRP A 109 -21.39 3.23 6.55
CA TRP A 109 -21.44 2.59 5.24
C TRP A 109 -20.43 3.21 4.27
N ASP A 110 -20.46 4.54 4.14
CA ASP A 110 -19.59 5.25 3.22
C ASP A 110 -18.11 5.08 3.59
N ASP A 111 -17.78 5.17 4.87
CA ASP A 111 -16.40 4.98 5.33
C ASP A 111 -15.87 3.60 4.95
N VAL A 112 -16.66 2.56 5.19
CA VAL A 112 -16.28 1.17 4.86
C VAL A 112 -16.17 0.97 3.36
N MET A 113 -17.18 1.40 2.61
CA MET A 113 -17.21 1.18 1.15
C MET A 113 -16.14 2.03 0.45
N ASN A 114 -15.92 3.25 0.88
CA ASN A 114 -14.90 4.12 0.29
C ASN A 114 -13.50 3.56 0.50
N LEU A 115 -13.20 3.02 1.66
CA LEU A 115 -11.87 2.45 1.93
C LEU A 115 -11.72 1.03 1.38
N ASN A 116 -12.70 0.16 1.64
CA ASN A 116 -12.53 -1.28 1.35
C ASN A 116 -12.78 -1.63 -0.12
N ILE A 117 -13.54 -0.81 -0.85
CA ILE A 117 -13.87 -1.09 -2.25
C ILE A 117 -13.38 0.02 -3.17
N LYS A 118 -13.84 1.25 -2.95
CA LYS A 118 -13.57 2.36 -3.87
C LYS A 118 -12.07 2.65 -3.98
N SER A 119 -11.38 2.74 -2.86
CA SER A 119 -9.93 2.99 -2.89
C SER A 119 -9.17 1.86 -3.57
N VAL A 120 -9.58 0.62 -3.35
CA VAL A 120 -8.94 -0.55 -3.98
C VAL A 120 -9.03 -0.48 -5.50
N PHE A 121 -10.21 -0.14 -6.02
CA PHE A 121 -10.39 0.02 -7.46
C PHE A 121 -9.48 1.12 -8.01
N PHE A 122 -9.51 2.30 -7.42
CA PHE A 122 -8.77 3.45 -7.96
C PHE A 122 -7.26 3.37 -7.71
N MET A 123 -6.82 2.74 -6.61
CA MET A 123 -5.40 2.41 -6.43
C MET A 123 -4.94 1.43 -7.50
N SER A 124 -5.72 0.39 -7.76
CA SER A 124 -5.39 -0.60 -8.80
C SER A 124 -5.35 0.02 -10.18
N GLN A 125 -6.32 0.91 -10.49
CA GLN A 125 -6.34 1.62 -11.76
C GLN A 125 -5.11 2.50 -11.94
N ALA A 126 -4.74 3.28 -10.92
CA ALA A 126 -3.58 4.16 -10.98
C ALA A 126 -2.27 3.37 -11.09
N ALA A 127 -2.14 2.28 -10.34
CA ALA A 127 -0.97 1.41 -10.42
C ALA A 127 -0.88 0.74 -11.81
N ALA A 128 -2.00 0.26 -12.35
CA ALA A 128 -2.03 -0.38 -13.65
C ALA A 128 -1.55 0.55 -14.76
N LYS A 129 -1.86 1.83 -14.70
CA LYS A 129 -1.37 2.81 -15.67
C LYS A 129 0.16 2.88 -15.67
N HIS A 130 0.78 2.83 -14.49
CA HIS A 130 2.24 2.80 -14.38
C HIS A 130 2.80 1.47 -14.87
N PHE A 131 2.18 0.34 -14.51
CA PHE A 131 2.64 -0.97 -14.96
C PHE A 131 2.63 -1.08 -16.50
N ILE A 132 1.57 -0.61 -17.13
CA ILE A 132 1.45 -0.63 -18.60
C ILE A 132 2.52 0.28 -19.23
N ALA A 133 2.71 1.48 -18.70
CA ALA A 133 3.71 2.42 -19.20
C ALA A 133 5.13 1.87 -19.05
N GLN A 134 5.39 1.09 -18.00
CA GLN A 134 6.68 0.45 -17.75
C GLN A 134 6.92 -0.78 -18.63
N GLY A 135 5.89 -1.35 -19.22
CA GLY A 135 6.01 -2.51 -20.10
C GLY A 135 6.03 -3.84 -19.37
N ASN A 136 5.55 -3.89 -18.10
CA ASN A 136 5.51 -5.11 -17.33
C ASN A 136 4.15 -5.41 -16.72
#